data_a6d6226fb66fc38120dc94fef9bd9dd2
#
_entry.id   a6d6226fb66fc38120dc94fef9bd9dd2
#
_cell.length_a   1.000
_cell.length_b   1.000
_cell.length_c   1.000
_cell.angle_alpha   90.00
_cell.angle_beta   90.00
_cell.angle_gamma   90.00
#
_symmetry.space_group_name_H-M   'P 1'
#
loop_
_entity.id
_entity.type
_entity.pdbx_description
1 polymer ?
#
loop_
_entity_poly.entity_id
_entity_poly.type
_entity_poly.pdbx_seq_one_letter_code
_entity_poly.pdbx_strand_id
1 'polypeptide(L)'
;LLLARADAHEHLAHVQLVVVDEWHELVGNKRGVQVQLALARLSGWNPRLQVWGMSATLGNLPEALATLVPTLPPRAPRRAKPLLVQGRIDKALQVQVLLPERVERFAWAGHMGLSLLPQVVQSIEANASTLVLQHPSDAEDGTPPPAHGARRSPPPIPQVLARTATPRGGAMASGNRHARGGATLLFTNTRSQAERWYQALLEARPDWAGTIALHHGSLSGEVRGWVEAGLKAGTLKAVVCTSSLDLGVDFLPVEQVLQIGSAKGVARLVQRAGRSGHAPGRTSSITLVPTHSLELVEAAAARQALAEGRIEDRHTPRAPLDVLVQHLVTIALGGGLVP
;
A
#
# COMPACT_ATOMS: atom_id res chain seq x y z
N LEU A 1 -0.46 23.80 -0.76
CA LEU A 1 -1.49 24.65 -0.15
C LEU A 1 -0.89 25.53 0.96
N LEU A 2 -0.17 24.98 1.96
CA LEU A 2 0.39 25.79 3.07
C LEU A 2 1.35 26.89 2.57
N LEU A 3 2.23 26.54 1.61
CA LEU A 3 3.19 27.48 1.04
C LEU A 3 2.56 28.57 0.15
N ALA A 4 1.30 28.42 -0.25
CA ALA A 4 0.55 29.41 -1.03
C ALA A 4 -0.18 30.45 -0.16
N ARG A 5 -0.08 30.36 1.16
CA ARG A 5 -0.68 31.32 2.08
C ARG A 5 0.20 32.57 2.20
N ALA A 6 -0.41 33.72 2.33
CA ALA A 6 0.32 35.00 2.53
C ALA A 6 1.16 34.97 3.82
N ASP A 7 0.65 34.31 4.86
CA ASP A 7 1.28 34.15 6.18
C ASP A 7 2.19 32.90 6.29
N ALA A 8 2.50 32.24 5.17
CA ALA A 8 3.26 30.99 5.15
C ALA A 8 4.63 31.10 5.83
N HIS A 9 5.33 32.26 5.65
CA HIS A 9 6.63 32.50 6.27
C HIS A 9 6.51 32.55 7.80
N GLU A 10 5.51 33.22 8.33
CA GLU A 10 5.30 33.38 9.78
C GLU A 10 5.08 32.03 10.46
N HIS A 11 4.30 31.15 9.81
CA HIS A 11 3.96 29.82 10.34
C HIS A 11 5.07 28.78 10.14
N LEU A 12 5.86 28.86 9.08
CA LEU A 12 6.76 27.79 8.67
C LEU A 12 8.26 28.11 8.84
N ALA A 13 8.65 29.37 9.08
CA ALA A 13 10.06 29.74 9.28
C ALA A 13 10.68 29.10 10.53
N HIS A 14 9.87 28.69 11.49
CA HIS A 14 10.31 28.04 12.73
C HIS A 14 10.43 26.51 12.63
N VAL A 15 10.07 25.92 11.50
CA VAL A 15 10.19 24.47 11.28
C VAL A 15 11.66 24.08 11.28
N GLN A 16 12.04 23.19 12.18
CA GLN A 16 13.43 22.73 12.34
C GLN A 16 13.69 21.40 11.64
N LEU A 17 12.66 20.56 11.47
CA LEU A 17 12.75 19.25 10.85
C LEU A 17 11.58 19.03 9.90
N VAL A 18 11.89 18.54 8.71
CA VAL A 18 10.90 17.99 7.77
C VAL A 18 11.21 16.53 7.54
N VAL A 19 10.24 15.65 7.78
CA VAL A 19 10.32 14.24 7.46
C VAL A 19 9.53 13.99 6.17
N VAL A 20 10.20 13.45 5.17
CA VAL A 20 9.60 13.03 3.90
C VAL A 20 9.48 11.52 3.93
N ASP A 21 8.28 11.06 4.24
CA ASP A 21 7.98 9.63 4.27
C ASP A 21 7.72 9.09 2.86
N GLU A 22 7.99 7.80 2.66
CA GLU A 22 7.82 7.08 1.39
C GLU A 22 8.51 7.81 0.20
N TRP A 23 9.73 8.32 0.44
CA TRP A 23 10.45 9.11 -0.56
C TRP A 23 10.61 8.37 -1.89
N HIS A 24 10.72 7.04 -1.88
CA HIS A 24 10.78 6.22 -3.09
C HIS A 24 9.55 6.37 -4.01
N GLU A 25 8.37 6.70 -3.48
CA GLU A 25 7.18 6.95 -4.28
C GLU A 25 7.20 8.34 -4.95
N LEU A 26 8.06 9.23 -4.47
CA LEU A 26 8.13 10.61 -4.90
C LEU A 26 9.27 10.88 -5.87
N VAL A 27 10.43 10.24 -5.70
CA VAL A 27 11.67 10.51 -6.47
C VAL A 27 11.44 10.58 -7.98
N GLY A 28 10.72 9.65 -8.57
CA GLY A 28 10.55 9.55 -10.02
C GLY A 28 9.36 10.32 -10.60
N ASN A 29 8.74 11.25 -9.88
CA ASN A 29 7.54 11.92 -10.37
C ASN A 29 7.45 13.41 -10.02
N LYS A 30 6.48 14.10 -10.62
CA LYS A 30 6.27 15.56 -10.44
C LYS A 30 5.97 15.96 -9.01
N ARG A 31 5.33 15.09 -8.19
CA ARG A 31 5.10 15.37 -6.76
C ARG A 31 6.41 15.43 -5.99
N GLY A 32 7.38 14.59 -6.33
CA GLY A 32 8.72 14.65 -5.75
C GLY A 32 9.42 15.98 -6.05
N VAL A 33 9.29 16.48 -7.28
CA VAL A 33 9.80 17.81 -7.65
C VAL A 33 9.12 18.91 -6.82
N GLN A 34 7.80 18.83 -6.62
CA GLN A 34 7.08 19.78 -5.75
C GLN A 34 7.62 19.76 -4.31
N VAL A 35 7.93 18.56 -3.77
CA VAL A 35 8.55 18.41 -2.45
C VAL A 35 9.95 19.07 -2.44
N GLN A 36 10.79 18.83 -3.46
CA GLN A 36 12.12 19.45 -3.57
C GLN A 36 12.03 20.98 -3.58
N LEU A 37 11.12 21.56 -4.37
CA LEU A 37 10.89 23.00 -4.41
C LEU A 37 10.39 23.55 -3.06
N ALA A 38 9.49 22.81 -2.41
CA ALA A 38 9.02 23.17 -1.07
C ALA A 38 10.14 23.15 -0.04
N LEU A 39 10.99 22.12 -0.04
CA LEU A 39 12.16 22.01 0.84
C LEU A 39 13.18 23.12 0.57
N ALA A 40 13.41 23.47 -0.69
CA ALA A 40 14.29 24.58 -1.06
C ALA A 40 13.78 25.89 -0.48
N ARG A 41 12.47 26.17 -0.58
CA ARG A 41 11.86 27.38 0.00
C ARG A 41 11.96 27.41 1.53
N LEU A 42 11.60 26.30 2.20
CA LEU A 42 11.73 26.20 3.67
C LEU A 42 13.18 26.35 4.14
N SER A 43 14.13 25.81 3.39
CA SER A 43 15.56 25.97 3.69
C SER A 43 16.06 27.39 3.47
N GLY A 44 15.45 28.17 2.56
CA GLY A 44 15.69 29.58 2.39
C GLY A 44 15.21 30.39 3.59
N TRP A 45 14.10 30.03 4.20
CA TRP A 45 13.58 30.65 5.41
C TRP A 45 14.35 30.21 6.67
N ASN A 46 14.71 28.92 6.78
CA ASN A 46 15.49 28.40 7.88
C ASN A 46 16.70 27.60 7.36
N PRO A 47 17.90 28.22 7.28
CA PRO A 47 19.12 27.54 6.85
C PRO A 47 19.54 26.36 7.74
N ARG A 48 19.02 26.26 8.97
CA ARG A 48 19.27 25.16 9.91
C ARG A 48 18.27 24.01 9.76
N LEU A 49 17.30 24.11 8.84
CA LEU A 49 16.30 23.07 8.60
C LEU A 49 16.98 21.72 8.35
N GLN A 50 16.59 20.71 9.11
CA GLN A 50 16.96 19.32 8.89
C GLN A 50 15.92 18.64 7.99
N VAL A 51 16.38 17.77 7.12
CA VAL A 51 15.50 16.98 6.24
C VAL A 51 15.83 15.51 6.40
N TRP A 52 14.83 14.72 6.75
CA TRP A 52 14.91 13.25 6.81
C TRP A 52 14.05 12.67 5.71
N GLY A 53 14.61 11.73 4.93
CA GLY A 53 13.86 10.90 4.00
C GLY A 53 13.73 9.49 4.54
N MET A 54 12.50 8.98 4.58
CA MET A 54 12.24 7.59 4.90
C MET A 54 11.81 6.85 3.63
N SER A 55 12.36 5.67 3.43
CA SER A 55 12.12 4.92 2.19
C SER A 55 12.27 3.43 2.43
N ALA A 56 11.39 2.62 1.85
CA ALA A 56 11.48 1.18 1.96
C ALA A 56 12.39 0.56 0.88
N THR A 57 12.16 0.89 -0.39
CA THR A 57 12.77 0.20 -1.54
C THR A 57 13.23 1.19 -2.61
N LEU A 58 14.54 1.34 -2.78
CA LEU A 58 15.17 2.19 -3.80
C LEU A 58 16.40 1.50 -4.37
N GLY A 59 16.56 1.49 -5.70
CA GLY A 59 17.76 1.01 -6.36
C GLY A 59 18.92 2.00 -6.27
N ASN A 60 18.70 3.25 -6.69
CA ASN A 60 19.73 4.29 -6.79
C ASN A 60 19.74 5.23 -5.57
N LEU A 61 20.13 4.73 -4.42
CA LEU A 61 20.18 5.49 -3.15
C LEU A 61 20.98 6.80 -3.23
N PRO A 62 22.15 6.90 -3.92
CA PRO A 62 22.90 8.15 -4.00
C PRO A 62 22.12 9.28 -4.67
N GLU A 63 21.39 9.00 -5.76
CA GLU A 63 20.55 9.99 -6.44
C GLU A 63 19.37 10.40 -5.57
N ALA A 64 18.70 9.43 -4.95
CA ALA A 64 17.57 9.67 -4.06
C ALA A 64 17.96 10.56 -2.86
N LEU A 65 19.18 10.37 -2.33
CA LEU A 65 19.73 11.21 -1.27
C LEU A 65 20.06 12.61 -1.78
N ALA A 66 20.74 12.72 -2.93
CA ALA A 66 21.13 13.99 -3.51
C ALA A 66 19.94 14.88 -3.88
N THR A 67 18.83 14.27 -4.34
CA THR A 67 17.62 14.99 -4.74
C THR A 67 16.74 15.41 -3.55
N LEU A 68 16.89 14.78 -2.40
CA LEU A 68 16.16 15.14 -1.18
C LEU A 68 16.80 16.35 -0.47
N VAL A 69 18.12 16.48 -0.57
CA VAL A 69 18.84 17.56 0.12
C VAL A 69 18.82 18.82 -0.74
N PRO A 70 18.20 19.92 -0.27
CA PRO A 70 18.16 21.16 -1.04
C PRO A 70 19.55 21.71 -1.32
N THR A 71 19.80 22.12 -2.56
CA THR A 71 20.99 22.86 -2.93
C THR A 71 20.88 24.27 -2.34
N LEU A 72 21.79 24.60 -1.45
CA LEU A 72 21.82 25.94 -0.87
C LEU A 72 22.59 26.93 -1.78
N PRO A 73 22.27 28.23 -1.73
CA PRO A 73 23.04 29.22 -2.44
C PRO A 73 24.49 29.24 -1.97
N PRO A 74 25.46 29.68 -2.81
CA PRO A 74 26.90 29.59 -2.52
C PRO A 74 27.35 30.31 -1.22
N ARG A 75 26.56 31.28 -0.75
CA ARG A 75 26.83 32.05 0.49
C ARG A 75 26.21 31.42 1.75
N ALA A 76 25.44 30.33 1.63
CA ALA A 76 24.85 29.69 2.79
C ALA A 76 25.91 28.91 3.59
N PRO A 77 25.75 28.77 4.91
CA PRO A 77 26.66 27.95 5.73
C PRO A 77 26.70 26.53 5.21
N ARG A 78 27.91 25.95 5.15
CA ARG A 78 28.10 24.56 4.69
C ARG A 78 27.31 23.62 5.59
N ARG A 79 26.38 22.89 5.00
CA ARG A 79 25.71 21.79 5.68
C ARG A 79 26.65 20.61 5.85
N ALA A 80 26.43 19.83 6.90
CA ALA A 80 27.06 18.52 7.05
C ALA A 80 26.74 17.66 5.82
N LYS A 81 27.62 16.73 5.49
CA LYS A 81 27.37 15.76 4.41
C LYS A 81 26.11 14.95 4.75
N PRO A 82 25.22 14.71 3.78
CA PRO A 82 24.04 13.88 4.01
C PRO A 82 24.48 12.48 4.46
N LEU A 83 23.77 11.92 5.44
CA LEU A 83 24.03 10.60 5.98
C LEU A 83 22.96 9.62 5.46
N LEU A 84 23.40 8.51 4.88
CA LEU A 84 22.56 7.39 4.53
C LEU A 84 22.60 6.36 5.66
N VAL A 85 21.45 6.06 6.24
CA VAL A 85 21.27 5.00 7.24
C VAL A 85 20.46 3.88 6.61
N GLN A 86 21.04 2.70 6.49
CA GLN A 86 20.36 1.50 6.00
C GLN A 86 20.08 0.54 7.16
N GLY A 87 18.80 0.31 7.43
CA GLY A 87 18.36 -0.81 8.25
C GLY A 87 18.46 -2.12 7.45
N ARG A 88 19.04 -3.16 8.03
CA ARG A 88 18.96 -4.51 7.49
C ARG A 88 17.97 -5.30 8.32
N ILE A 89 16.85 -5.68 7.71
CA ILE A 89 15.93 -6.66 8.27
C ILE A 89 15.96 -7.84 7.30
N ASP A 90 16.58 -8.93 7.74
CA ASP A 90 16.58 -10.17 6.96
C ASP A 90 15.17 -10.79 7.04
N LYS A 91 14.29 -10.30 6.17
CA LYS A 91 12.93 -10.82 6.05
C LYS A 91 12.85 -11.68 4.79
N ALA A 92 12.61 -12.97 4.97
CA ALA A 92 12.41 -13.87 3.85
C ALA A 92 11.18 -13.44 3.04
N LEU A 93 11.33 -13.38 1.72
CA LEU A 93 10.27 -13.05 0.79
C LEU A 93 10.00 -14.25 -0.13
N GLN A 94 8.76 -14.72 -0.12
CA GLN A 94 8.30 -15.80 -0.99
C GLN A 94 7.40 -15.26 -2.09
N VAL A 95 7.80 -15.46 -3.34
CA VAL A 95 7.01 -15.08 -4.52
C VAL A 95 6.53 -16.35 -5.21
N GLN A 96 5.22 -16.54 -5.24
CA GLN A 96 4.54 -17.66 -5.90
C GLN A 96 3.81 -17.14 -7.14
N VAL A 97 3.48 -18.06 -8.05
CA VAL A 97 2.66 -17.77 -9.24
C VAL A 97 1.52 -18.75 -9.28
N LEU A 98 0.31 -18.27 -9.38
CA LEU A 98 -0.87 -19.09 -9.57
C LEU A 98 -0.95 -19.48 -11.05
N LEU A 99 -0.99 -20.78 -11.31
CA LEU A 99 -1.08 -21.31 -12.67
C LEU A 99 -2.42 -22.03 -12.84
N PRO A 100 -3.02 -22.01 -14.05
CA PRO A 100 -4.20 -22.81 -14.32
C PRO A 100 -3.87 -24.31 -14.22
N GLU A 101 -4.81 -25.12 -13.75
CA GLU A 101 -4.64 -26.57 -13.61
C GLU A 101 -4.44 -27.27 -14.97
N ARG A 102 -4.99 -26.70 -16.03
CA ARG A 102 -4.81 -27.19 -17.40
C ARG A 102 -4.01 -26.19 -18.20
N VAL A 103 -3.09 -26.68 -19.02
CA VAL A 103 -2.35 -25.87 -20.00
C VAL A 103 -3.32 -25.50 -21.12
N GLU A 104 -4.13 -24.49 -20.89
CA GLU A 104 -4.92 -23.83 -21.92
C GLU A 104 -4.08 -22.73 -22.55
N ARG A 105 -4.40 -22.37 -23.80
CA ARG A 105 -3.78 -21.20 -24.44
C ARG A 105 -4.15 -19.99 -23.62
N PHE A 106 -3.20 -19.43 -22.88
CA PHE A 106 -3.38 -18.14 -22.24
C PHE A 106 -3.79 -17.13 -23.30
N ALA A 107 -4.90 -16.45 -23.08
CA ALA A 107 -5.31 -15.37 -23.96
C ALA A 107 -4.24 -14.29 -24.02
N TRP A 108 -3.89 -13.85 -25.19
CA TRP A 108 -2.92 -12.75 -25.39
C TRP A 108 -3.45 -11.40 -24.91
N ALA A 109 -4.77 -11.23 -24.86
CA ALA A 109 -5.43 -10.03 -24.37
C ALA A 109 -6.37 -10.41 -23.21
N GLY A 110 -6.12 -9.81 -22.06
CA GLY A 110 -6.62 -10.27 -20.80
C GLY A 110 -8.11 -10.19 -20.60
N HIS A 111 -8.68 -11.27 -20.16
CA HIS A 111 -9.97 -11.32 -19.46
C HIS A 111 -9.80 -10.98 -17.98
N MET A 112 -9.01 -9.95 -17.64
CA MET A 112 -8.78 -9.46 -16.28
C MET A 112 -8.36 -10.54 -15.25
N GLY A 113 -7.91 -11.72 -15.71
CA GLY A 113 -7.50 -12.84 -14.84
C GLY A 113 -8.65 -13.64 -14.22
N LEU A 114 -9.91 -13.38 -14.57
CA LEU A 114 -11.08 -14.04 -13.99
C LEU A 114 -11.14 -15.55 -14.29
N SER A 115 -10.41 -16.04 -15.28
CA SER A 115 -10.25 -17.48 -15.53
C SER A 115 -9.60 -18.21 -14.35
N LEU A 116 -8.83 -17.51 -13.51
CA LEU A 116 -8.22 -18.05 -12.30
C LEU A 116 -9.05 -17.81 -11.02
N LEU A 117 -10.29 -17.32 -11.16
CA LEU A 117 -11.17 -17.05 -10.02
C LEU A 117 -11.34 -18.28 -9.10
N PRO A 118 -11.56 -19.52 -9.60
CA PRO A 118 -11.69 -20.71 -8.73
C PRO A 118 -10.44 -20.92 -7.86
N GLN A 119 -9.24 -20.82 -8.45
CA GLN A 119 -7.98 -20.99 -7.74
C GLN A 119 -7.74 -19.85 -6.72
N VAL A 120 -8.15 -18.62 -7.03
CA VAL A 120 -8.10 -17.49 -6.10
C VAL A 120 -9.03 -17.73 -4.91
N VAL A 121 -10.26 -18.18 -5.15
CA VAL A 121 -11.21 -18.56 -4.10
C VAL A 121 -10.62 -19.63 -3.19
N GLN A 122 -10.09 -20.71 -3.79
CA GLN A 122 -9.44 -21.79 -3.04
C GLN A 122 -8.25 -21.29 -2.21
N SER A 123 -7.44 -20.40 -2.77
CA SER A 123 -6.29 -19.81 -2.07
C SER A 123 -6.73 -19.01 -0.84
N ILE A 124 -7.80 -18.21 -0.96
CA ILE A 124 -8.36 -17.45 0.17
C ILE A 124 -8.93 -18.36 1.25
N GLU A 125 -9.58 -19.48 0.85
CA GLU A 125 -10.11 -20.47 1.78
C GLU A 125 -9.02 -21.23 2.52
N ALA A 126 -7.99 -21.66 1.80
CA ALA A 126 -6.85 -22.36 2.38
C ALA A 126 -6.12 -21.48 3.42
N ASN A 127 -5.96 -20.18 3.13
CA ASN A 127 -5.38 -19.23 4.09
C ASN A 127 -6.22 -19.16 5.37
N ALA A 128 -7.52 -19.04 5.25
CA ALA A 128 -8.43 -19.01 6.41
C ALA A 128 -8.39 -20.32 7.23
N SER A 129 -8.21 -21.47 6.57
CA SER A 129 -8.18 -22.79 7.22
C SER A 129 -6.85 -23.07 7.92
N THR A 130 -5.72 -22.63 7.34
CA THR A 130 -4.38 -22.84 7.91
C THR A 130 -4.22 -22.15 9.26
N LEU A 131 -4.86 -21.01 9.46
CA LEU A 131 -4.81 -20.27 10.71
C LEU A 131 -5.57 -20.93 11.87
N VAL A 132 -6.63 -21.70 11.55
CA VAL A 132 -7.35 -22.49 12.54
C VAL A 132 -6.48 -23.62 13.09
N LEU A 133 -5.55 -24.15 12.28
CA LEU A 133 -4.66 -25.25 12.68
C LEU A 133 -3.37 -24.78 13.39
N GLN A 134 -3.00 -23.50 13.25
CA GLN A 134 -1.78 -22.93 13.86
C GLN A 134 -1.98 -22.37 15.27
N HIS A 135 -3.20 -22.33 15.77
CA HIS A 135 -3.46 -22.12 17.18
C HIS A 135 -3.71 -23.48 17.84
N PRO A 136 -2.68 -24.12 18.44
CA PRO A 136 -2.94 -25.15 19.42
C PRO A 136 -3.78 -24.48 20.50
N SER A 137 -4.90 -25.07 20.82
CA SER A 137 -5.68 -24.68 21.99
C SER A 137 -4.71 -24.50 23.16
N ASP A 138 -4.61 -23.29 23.71
CA ASP A 138 -4.23 -23.11 25.10
C ASP A 138 -5.35 -23.74 25.95
N ALA A 139 -5.38 -25.04 25.89
CA ALA A 139 -6.14 -25.87 26.78
C ALA A 139 -5.28 -26.02 28.05
N GLU A 140 -5.87 -25.59 29.15
CA GLU A 140 -5.44 -25.84 30.52
C GLU A 140 -4.42 -24.87 31.13
N ASP A 141 -4.88 -23.65 31.38
CA ASP A 141 -4.65 -23.09 32.69
C ASP A 141 -5.88 -22.23 33.12
N GLY A 142 -6.55 -22.70 34.17
CA GLY A 142 -7.88 -22.25 34.61
C GLY A 142 -7.91 -20.89 35.32
N THR A 143 -7.26 -19.86 34.75
CA THR A 143 -7.34 -18.50 35.27
C THR A 143 -8.13 -17.63 34.30
N PRO A 144 -9.30 -17.08 34.69
CA PRO A 144 -10.03 -16.17 33.82
C PRO A 144 -9.20 -14.90 33.63
N PRO A 145 -9.02 -14.42 32.39
CA PRO A 145 -8.36 -13.15 32.12
C PRO A 145 -9.17 -12.00 32.73
N PRO A 146 -8.49 -10.94 33.23
CA PRO A 146 -9.18 -9.78 33.79
C PRO A 146 -10.05 -9.14 32.70
N ALA A 147 -11.27 -8.75 33.09
CA ALA A 147 -12.24 -8.10 32.23
C ALA A 147 -11.75 -6.71 31.82
N HIS A 148 -11.11 -6.62 30.67
CA HIS A 148 -10.76 -5.36 30.04
C HIS A 148 -11.55 -5.14 28.75
N GLY A 149 -12.40 -4.11 28.80
CA GLY A 149 -12.89 -3.37 27.66
C GLY A 149 -14.07 -3.99 26.92
N ALA A 150 -15.20 -3.30 26.97
CA ALA A 150 -16.40 -3.56 26.19
C ALA A 150 -16.06 -3.90 24.72
N ARG A 151 -16.47 -5.07 24.26
CA ARG A 151 -16.45 -5.46 22.85
C ARG A 151 -17.21 -4.41 22.05
N ARG A 152 -16.51 -3.57 21.30
CA ARG A 152 -17.13 -2.70 20.32
C ARG A 152 -17.70 -3.58 19.22
N SER A 153 -19.00 -3.51 19.03
CA SER A 153 -19.67 -4.06 17.83
C SER A 153 -19.00 -3.49 16.58
N PRO A 154 -18.83 -4.26 15.50
CA PRO A 154 -18.32 -3.72 14.24
C PRO A 154 -19.23 -2.57 13.81
N PRO A 155 -18.67 -1.51 13.22
CA PRO A 155 -19.47 -0.40 12.73
C PRO A 155 -20.45 -0.89 11.65
N PRO A 156 -21.65 -0.32 11.56
CA PRO A 156 -22.65 -0.70 10.55
C PRO A 156 -22.07 -0.51 9.14
N ILE A 157 -22.46 -1.40 8.23
CA ILE A 157 -22.03 -1.34 6.82
C ILE A 157 -22.56 -0.03 6.21
N PRO A 158 -21.70 0.82 5.61
CA PRO A 158 -22.15 2.05 4.95
C PRO A 158 -23.21 1.76 3.88
N GLN A 159 -24.26 2.57 3.80
CA GLN A 159 -25.38 2.38 2.87
C GLN A 159 -24.97 2.26 1.39
N VAL A 160 -23.82 2.81 1.01
CA VAL A 160 -23.26 2.71 -0.34
C VAL A 160 -22.91 1.26 -0.71
N LEU A 161 -22.44 0.46 0.26
CA LEU A 161 -22.15 -0.96 0.05
C LEU A 161 -23.40 -1.84 0.12
N ALA A 162 -24.44 -1.40 0.86
CA ALA A 162 -25.70 -2.12 0.95
C ALA A 162 -26.53 -2.08 -0.35
N ARG A 163 -26.28 -1.11 -1.23
CA ARG A 163 -26.99 -1.01 -2.53
C ARG A 163 -26.50 -1.98 -3.59
N THR A 164 -25.31 -2.54 -3.45
CA THR A 164 -24.77 -3.57 -4.36
C THR A 164 -25.08 -5.00 -3.92
N ALA A 165 -25.54 -5.17 -2.69
CA ALA A 165 -26.02 -6.43 -2.14
C ALA A 165 -27.52 -6.34 -1.90
N THR A 166 -28.35 -6.71 -2.89
CA THR A 166 -29.77 -6.96 -2.66
C THR A 166 -29.96 -8.37 -2.11
N PRO A 167 -30.21 -8.57 -0.82
CA PRO A 167 -30.63 -9.87 -0.33
C PRO A 167 -32.14 -9.97 -0.47
N ARG A 168 -32.63 -10.86 -1.31
CA ARG A 168 -33.97 -11.44 -1.13
C ARG A 168 -33.94 -12.28 0.15
N GLY A 169 -34.86 -11.95 1.05
CA GLY A 169 -35.05 -12.47 2.39
C GLY A 169 -34.58 -13.90 2.67
N GLY A 170 -33.74 -14.00 3.67
CA GLY A 170 -33.35 -15.23 4.33
C GLY A 170 -32.91 -14.92 5.76
N ALA A 171 -33.50 -15.63 6.70
CA ALA A 171 -33.44 -15.45 8.14
C ALA A 171 -32.02 -15.21 8.69
N MET A 172 -31.89 -14.32 9.65
CA MET A 172 -30.75 -14.13 10.54
C MET A 172 -30.38 -15.46 11.20
N ALA A 173 -29.32 -16.10 10.72
CA ALA A 173 -28.70 -17.20 11.46
C ALA A 173 -27.78 -16.61 12.51
N SER A 174 -28.17 -16.72 13.76
CA SER A 174 -27.37 -16.39 14.93
C SER A 174 -26.15 -17.32 15.02
N GLY A 175 -24.98 -16.75 15.24
CA GLY A 175 -23.85 -17.47 15.79
C GLY A 175 -22.78 -17.90 14.80
N ASN A 176 -22.08 -16.95 14.19
CA ASN A 176 -20.81 -17.24 13.56
C ASN A 176 -19.67 -16.74 14.48
N ARG A 177 -19.06 -17.64 15.24
CA ARG A 177 -17.77 -17.41 15.90
C ARG A 177 -16.76 -17.21 14.77
N HIS A 178 -16.48 -15.96 14.45
CA HIS A 178 -15.46 -15.61 13.47
C HIS A 178 -14.13 -16.14 13.98
N ALA A 179 -13.66 -17.21 13.36
CA ALA A 179 -12.27 -17.63 13.48
C ALA A 179 -11.39 -16.40 13.19
N ARG A 180 -10.45 -16.09 14.07
CA ARG A 180 -9.45 -15.04 13.87
C ARG A 180 -8.48 -15.49 12.78
N GLY A 181 -8.94 -15.51 11.54
CA GLY A 181 -8.12 -15.74 10.37
C GLY A 181 -7.53 -14.42 9.88
N GLY A 182 -6.28 -14.42 9.42
CA GLY A 182 -5.68 -13.25 8.80
C GLY A 182 -6.36 -12.90 7.47
N ALA A 183 -6.50 -11.62 7.19
CA ALA A 183 -7.09 -11.15 5.95
C ALA A 183 -6.21 -11.44 4.72
N THR A 184 -6.84 -11.62 3.56
CA THR A 184 -6.17 -11.66 2.25
C THR A 184 -6.34 -10.31 1.56
N LEU A 185 -5.23 -9.69 1.09
CA LEU A 185 -5.29 -8.54 0.21
C LEU A 185 -5.17 -8.97 -1.25
N LEU A 186 -6.14 -8.58 -2.09
CA LEU A 186 -6.12 -8.77 -3.54
C LEU A 186 -5.81 -7.45 -4.21
N PHE A 187 -4.57 -7.24 -4.61
CA PHE A 187 -4.17 -6.05 -5.34
C PHE A 187 -4.52 -6.15 -6.83
N THR A 188 -5.10 -5.10 -7.36
CA THR A 188 -5.40 -4.93 -8.78
C THR A 188 -4.79 -3.63 -9.30
N ASN A 189 -4.69 -3.48 -10.63
CA ASN A 189 -4.05 -2.32 -11.23
C ASN A 189 -5.02 -1.15 -11.48
N THR A 190 -6.31 -1.42 -11.60
CA THR A 190 -7.32 -0.40 -11.91
C THR A 190 -8.55 -0.57 -11.02
N ARG A 191 -9.31 0.52 -10.84
CA ARG A 191 -10.59 0.50 -10.10
C ARG A 191 -11.59 -0.47 -10.71
N SER A 192 -11.75 -0.41 -12.03
CA SER A 192 -12.67 -1.30 -12.74
C SER A 192 -12.29 -2.78 -12.57
N GLN A 193 -10.99 -3.11 -12.53
CA GLN A 193 -10.55 -4.46 -12.23
C GLN A 193 -10.88 -4.85 -10.79
N ALA A 194 -10.69 -3.95 -9.82
CA ALA A 194 -11.03 -4.20 -8.43
C ALA A 194 -12.54 -4.47 -8.25
N GLU A 195 -13.39 -3.64 -8.84
CA GLU A 195 -14.84 -3.77 -8.78
C GLU A 195 -15.32 -5.09 -9.39
N ARG A 196 -14.77 -5.47 -10.55
CA ARG A 196 -15.11 -6.74 -11.22
C ARG A 196 -14.66 -7.96 -10.41
N TRP A 197 -13.46 -7.95 -9.85
CA TRP A 197 -12.99 -9.03 -8.99
C TRP A 197 -13.81 -9.15 -7.71
N TYR A 198 -14.17 -8.03 -7.10
CA TYR A 198 -15.04 -8.00 -5.93
C TYR A 198 -16.41 -8.62 -6.23
N GLN A 199 -17.02 -8.22 -7.35
CA GLN A 199 -18.29 -8.75 -7.80
C GLN A 199 -18.21 -10.27 -8.10
N ALA A 200 -17.17 -10.70 -8.86
CA ALA A 200 -16.98 -12.09 -9.21
C ALA A 200 -16.75 -13.00 -7.98
N LEU A 201 -16.06 -12.49 -6.96
CA LEU A 201 -15.90 -13.21 -5.69
C LEU A 201 -17.24 -13.36 -4.96
N LEU A 202 -18.09 -12.32 -4.92
CA LEU A 202 -19.42 -12.40 -4.32
C LEU A 202 -20.37 -13.32 -5.09
N GLU A 203 -20.28 -13.37 -6.42
CA GLU A 203 -21.04 -14.29 -7.25
C GLU A 203 -20.62 -15.74 -7.02
N ALA A 204 -19.31 -16.01 -6.92
CA ALA A 204 -18.78 -17.34 -6.65
C ALA A 204 -19.03 -17.79 -5.20
N ARG A 205 -19.02 -16.86 -4.25
CA ARG A 205 -19.16 -17.11 -2.81
C ARG A 205 -20.10 -16.08 -2.17
N PRO A 206 -21.42 -16.24 -2.35
CA PRO A 206 -22.43 -15.35 -1.75
C PRO A 206 -22.36 -15.30 -0.21
N ASP A 207 -21.88 -16.38 0.41
CA ASP A 207 -21.68 -16.50 1.86
C ASP A 207 -20.56 -15.57 2.39
N TRP A 208 -19.73 -15.00 1.53
CA TRP A 208 -18.72 -14.01 1.90
C TRP A 208 -19.25 -12.58 1.99
N ALA A 209 -20.53 -12.35 1.70
CA ALA A 209 -21.14 -11.04 1.85
C ALA A 209 -20.94 -10.50 3.28
N GLY A 210 -20.43 -9.25 3.38
CA GLY A 210 -20.09 -8.63 4.65
C GLY A 210 -18.73 -9.02 5.24
N THR A 211 -18.05 -10.04 4.70
CA THR A 211 -16.70 -10.42 5.12
C THR A 211 -15.62 -10.11 4.09
N ILE A 212 -16.01 -9.73 2.87
CA ILE A 212 -15.08 -9.18 1.87
C ILE A 212 -15.43 -7.72 1.59
N ALA A 213 -14.42 -6.94 1.23
CA ALA A 213 -14.58 -5.51 0.98
C ALA A 213 -13.81 -5.05 -0.26
N LEU A 214 -14.18 -3.86 -0.74
CA LEU A 214 -13.51 -3.15 -1.84
C LEU A 214 -12.83 -1.90 -1.30
N HIS A 215 -11.59 -1.62 -1.74
CA HIS A 215 -10.85 -0.43 -1.33
C HIS A 215 -10.10 0.23 -2.50
N HIS A 216 -10.50 1.43 -2.91
CA HIS A 216 -9.80 2.24 -3.89
C HIS A 216 -10.05 3.74 -3.67
N GLY A 217 -9.21 4.58 -4.29
CA GLY A 217 -9.20 6.03 -4.04
C GLY A 217 -10.47 6.81 -4.41
N SER A 218 -11.41 6.21 -5.17
CA SER A 218 -12.69 6.86 -5.52
C SER A 218 -13.82 6.57 -4.54
N LEU A 219 -13.62 5.68 -3.58
CA LEU A 219 -14.57 5.47 -2.50
C LEU A 219 -14.53 6.66 -1.53
N SER A 220 -15.67 6.95 -0.88
CA SER A 220 -15.70 7.97 0.16
C SER A 220 -14.73 7.67 1.30
N GLY A 221 -14.29 8.70 2.02
CA GLY A 221 -13.40 8.53 3.18
C GLY A 221 -14.02 7.64 4.26
N GLU A 222 -15.33 7.73 4.44
CA GLU A 222 -16.09 6.90 5.39
C GLU A 222 -16.02 5.41 5.05
N VAL A 223 -16.27 5.05 3.79
CA VAL A 223 -16.19 3.65 3.33
C VAL A 223 -14.79 3.11 3.46
N ARG A 224 -13.77 3.90 3.08
CA ARG A 224 -12.38 3.49 3.24
C ARG A 224 -11.99 3.28 4.70
N GLY A 225 -12.38 4.21 5.59
CA GLY A 225 -12.15 4.09 7.02
C GLY A 225 -12.85 2.86 7.63
N TRP A 226 -14.05 2.51 7.16
CA TRP A 226 -14.73 1.28 7.58
C TRP A 226 -13.93 0.02 7.18
N VAL A 227 -13.42 -0.05 5.94
CA VAL A 227 -12.60 -1.18 5.47
C VAL A 227 -11.29 -1.28 6.28
N GLU A 228 -10.64 -0.17 6.52
CA GLU A 228 -9.40 -0.10 7.31
C GLU A 228 -9.65 -0.55 8.76
N ALA A 229 -10.74 -0.10 9.37
CA ALA A 229 -11.15 -0.55 10.70
C ALA A 229 -11.48 -2.05 10.73
N GLY A 230 -12.15 -2.57 9.70
CA GLY A 230 -12.45 -3.99 9.56
C GLY A 230 -11.20 -4.87 9.40
N LEU A 231 -10.19 -4.39 8.65
CA LEU A 231 -8.89 -5.04 8.56
C LEU A 231 -8.19 -5.08 9.92
N LYS A 232 -8.12 -3.95 10.63
CA LYS A 232 -7.51 -3.88 11.97
C LYS A 232 -8.22 -4.77 12.99
N ALA A 233 -9.53 -4.86 12.90
CA ALA A 233 -10.34 -5.70 13.79
C ALA A 233 -10.27 -7.20 13.44
N GLY A 234 -9.68 -7.58 12.27
CA GLY A 234 -9.65 -8.95 11.78
C GLY A 234 -11.05 -9.50 11.43
N THR A 235 -12.00 -8.63 11.06
CA THR A 235 -13.37 -9.01 10.70
C THR A 235 -13.54 -9.28 9.22
N LEU A 236 -12.58 -8.85 8.40
CA LEU A 236 -12.59 -9.05 6.95
C LEU A 236 -11.75 -10.28 6.58
N LYS A 237 -12.31 -11.14 5.75
CA LYS A 237 -11.64 -12.30 5.14
C LYS A 237 -10.75 -11.89 3.98
N ALA A 238 -11.23 -11.00 3.12
CA ALA A 238 -10.46 -10.49 2.00
C ALA A 238 -10.83 -9.05 1.66
N VAL A 239 -9.86 -8.30 1.12
CA VAL A 239 -10.07 -6.96 0.59
C VAL A 239 -9.51 -6.88 -0.81
N VAL A 240 -10.36 -6.57 -1.79
CA VAL A 240 -9.95 -6.27 -3.16
C VAL A 240 -9.57 -4.80 -3.24
N CYS A 241 -8.34 -4.50 -3.62
CA CYS A 241 -7.84 -3.14 -3.55
C CYS A 241 -6.97 -2.75 -4.76
N THR A 242 -6.75 -1.45 -4.89
CA THR A 242 -5.75 -0.89 -5.79
C THR A 242 -4.53 -0.45 -4.98
N SER A 243 -3.67 0.41 -5.55
CA SER A 243 -2.53 1.02 -4.82
C SER A 243 -2.94 1.85 -3.58
N SER A 244 -4.22 1.99 -3.29
CA SER A 244 -4.73 2.68 -2.10
C SER A 244 -4.34 2.02 -0.77
N LEU A 245 -3.91 0.75 -0.79
CA LEU A 245 -3.38 0.01 0.36
C LEU A 245 -1.89 -0.32 0.19
N ASP A 246 -1.20 0.24 -0.82
CA ASP A 246 0.25 0.08 -0.96
C ASP A 246 1.00 0.74 0.20
N LEU A 247 0.48 1.86 0.74
CA LEU A 247 1.16 2.76 1.68
C LEU A 247 0.31 3.13 2.89
N GLY A 248 0.98 3.51 3.98
CA GLY A 248 0.42 4.36 5.03
C GLY A 248 -0.59 3.73 5.98
N VAL A 249 -0.83 2.43 5.93
CA VAL A 249 -1.81 1.81 6.81
C VAL A 249 -1.19 0.66 7.59
N ASP A 250 -1.16 0.85 8.90
CA ASP A 250 -0.67 -0.16 9.83
C ASP A 250 -1.79 -1.19 10.05
N PHE A 251 -1.78 -2.23 9.24
CA PHE A 251 -2.74 -3.34 9.32
C PHE A 251 -2.13 -4.53 10.03
N LEU A 252 -2.82 -5.04 10.99
CA LEU A 252 -2.61 -6.37 11.54
C LEU A 252 -3.94 -7.12 11.54
N PRO A 253 -4.00 -8.35 11.16
CA PRO A 253 -3.05 -9.22 10.50
C PRO A 253 -3.44 -9.51 9.04
N VAL A 254 -2.61 -9.10 8.08
CA VAL A 254 -2.68 -9.60 6.70
C VAL A 254 -1.75 -10.81 6.59
N GLU A 255 -2.28 -11.96 6.25
CA GLU A 255 -1.50 -13.19 6.13
C GLU A 255 -1.13 -13.50 4.69
N GLN A 256 -1.95 -13.10 3.74
CA GLN A 256 -1.77 -13.39 2.33
C GLN A 256 -1.94 -12.16 1.45
N VAL A 257 -1.10 -12.04 0.45
CA VAL A 257 -1.23 -11.03 -0.61
C VAL A 257 -1.34 -11.73 -1.95
N LEU A 258 -2.38 -11.42 -2.70
CA LEU A 258 -2.57 -11.83 -4.09
C LEU A 258 -2.42 -10.60 -4.99
N GLN A 259 -1.65 -10.72 -6.07
CA GLN A 259 -1.47 -9.66 -7.06
C GLN A 259 -2.11 -10.08 -8.38
N ILE A 260 -3.21 -9.46 -8.75
CA ILE A 260 -3.90 -9.69 -10.01
C ILE A 260 -3.20 -8.87 -11.11
N GLY A 261 -2.60 -9.57 -12.06
CA GLY A 261 -1.81 -8.96 -13.11
C GLY A 261 -0.44 -8.49 -12.64
N SER A 262 0.24 -7.69 -13.46
CA SER A 262 1.58 -7.16 -13.19
C SER A 262 1.61 -6.24 -11.98
N ALA A 263 2.61 -6.39 -11.10
CA ALA A 263 2.86 -5.45 -10.00
C ALA A 263 3.43 -4.10 -10.48
N LYS A 264 3.80 -3.99 -11.78
CA LYS A 264 4.42 -2.79 -12.35
C LYS A 264 5.77 -2.43 -11.69
N GLY A 265 6.56 -3.46 -11.35
CA GLY A 265 7.92 -3.32 -10.86
C GLY A 265 8.22 -4.16 -9.62
N VAL A 266 9.51 -4.46 -9.41
CA VAL A 266 10.03 -5.28 -8.31
C VAL A 266 9.89 -4.55 -6.98
N ALA A 267 10.16 -3.25 -6.93
CA ALA A 267 10.00 -2.43 -5.73
C ALA A 267 8.58 -2.51 -5.18
N ARG A 268 7.57 -2.36 -6.05
CA ARG A 268 6.15 -2.45 -5.66
C ARG A 268 5.76 -3.87 -5.27
N LEU A 269 6.31 -4.87 -5.94
CA LEU A 269 6.12 -6.28 -5.57
C LEU A 269 6.57 -6.53 -4.13
N VAL A 270 7.79 -6.10 -3.78
CA VAL A 270 8.34 -6.22 -2.42
C VAL A 270 7.47 -5.47 -1.41
N GLN A 271 7.05 -4.27 -1.74
CA GLN A 271 6.24 -3.41 -0.90
C GLN A 271 4.88 -4.04 -0.58
N ARG A 272 4.19 -4.59 -1.60
CA ARG A 272 2.93 -5.32 -1.44
C ARG A 272 3.12 -6.62 -0.65
N ALA A 273 4.14 -7.39 -0.97
CA ALA A 273 4.48 -8.60 -0.21
C ALA A 273 4.76 -8.28 1.26
N GLY A 274 5.38 -7.13 1.54
CA GLY A 274 5.62 -6.64 2.89
C GLY A 274 4.35 -6.40 3.72
N ARG A 275 3.16 -6.33 3.11
CA ARG A 275 1.87 -6.27 3.81
C ARG A 275 1.50 -7.60 4.48
N SER A 276 2.09 -8.71 4.04
CA SER A 276 1.93 -10.01 4.71
C SER A 276 3.03 -10.26 5.74
N GLY A 277 2.75 -11.10 6.72
CA GLY A 277 3.74 -11.58 7.69
C GLY A 277 4.34 -10.46 8.56
N HIS A 278 3.53 -9.59 9.13
CA HIS A 278 4.00 -8.45 9.96
C HIS A 278 4.66 -8.83 11.28
N ALA A 279 4.62 -10.10 11.71
CA ALA A 279 5.28 -10.53 12.93
C ALA A 279 6.78 -10.77 12.70
N PRO A 280 7.65 -10.43 13.66
CA PRO A 280 9.07 -10.76 13.61
C PRO A 280 9.29 -12.25 13.36
N GLY A 281 10.19 -12.60 12.42
CA GLY A 281 10.48 -13.98 12.06
C GLY A 281 9.50 -14.64 11.07
N ARG A 282 8.41 -13.98 10.67
CA ARG A 282 7.51 -14.50 9.64
C ARG A 282 7.97 -14.11 8.23
N THR A 283 7.81 -15.03 7.30
CA THR A 283 8.09 -14.82 5.87
C THR A 283 6.98 -13.96 5.25
N SER A 284 7.36 -12.92 4.52
CA SER A 284 6.42 -12.21 3.64
C SER A 284 6.13 -13.04 2.41
N SER A 285 4.86 -13.15 2.02
CA SER A 285 4.47 -13.91 0.83
C SER A 285 3.57 -13.11 -0.09
N ILE A 286 3.77 -13.29 -1.38
CA ILE A 286 2.89 -12.75 -2.42
C ILE A 286 2.68 -13.80 -3.51
N THR A 287 1.43 -13.97 -3.92
CA THR A 287 1.07 -14.85 -5.04
C THR A 287 0.63 -14.01 -6.23
N LEU A 288 1.33 -14.15 -7.34
CA LEU A 288 1.00 -13.49 -8.60
C LEU A 288 -0.08 -14.28 -9.32
N VAL A 289 -1.11 -13.58 -9.78
CA VAL A 289 -2.25 -14.12 -10.54
C VAL A 289 -2.18 -13.50 -11.93
N PRO A 290 -1.52 -14.15 -12.92
CA PRO A 290 -1.33 -13.59 -14.23
C PRO A 290 -2.66 -13.48 -14.99
N THR A 291 -2.82 -12.38 -15.74
CA THR A 291 -3.98 -12.12 -16.59
C THR A 291 -3.72 -12.47 -18.05
N HIS A 292 -2.45 -12.58 -18.44
CA HIS A 292 -2.00 -13.00 -19.77
C HIS A 292 -0.60 -13.60 -19.74
N SER A 293 -0.18 -14.24 -20.83
CA SER A 293 1.06 -15.03 -20.91
C SER A 293 2.35 -14.24 -20.64
N LEU A 294 2.42 -12.98 -21.05
CA LEU A 294 3.61 -12.14 -20.83
C LEU A 294 3.86 -11.85 -19.34
N GLU A 295 2.83 -11.83 -18.52
CA GLU A 295 2.98 -11.65 -17.07
C GLU A 295 3.66 -12.85 -16.39
N LEU A 296 3.66 -14.04 -17.02
CA LEU A 296 4.47 -15.18 -16.55
C LEU A 296 5.97 -14.92 -16.73
N VAL A 297 6.35 -14.32 -17.85
CA VAL A 297 7.74 -13.91 -18.11
C VAL A 297 8.15 -12.80 -17.14
N GLU A 298 7.27 -11.83 -16.93
CA GLU A 298 7.48 -10.74 -15.96
C GLU A 298 7.64 -11.31 -14.52
N ALA A 299 6.82 -12.28 -14.14
CA ALA A 299 6.93 -12.94 -12.84
C ALA A 299 8.26 -13.69 -12.67
N ALA A 300 8.73 -14.38 -13.71
CA ALA A 300 10.03 -15.05 -13.70
C ALA A 300 11.17 -14.03 -13.57
N ALA A 301 11.14 -12.94 -14.34
CA ALA A 301 12.12 -11.87 -14.28
C ALA A 301 12.13 -11.18 -12.91
N ALA A 302 10.96 -10.93 -12.32
CA ALA A 302 10.85 -10.34 -10.98
C ALA A 302 11.45 -11.26 -9.91
N ARG A 303 11.20 -12.57 -9.98
CA ARG A 303 11.80 -13.55 -9.05
C ARG A 303 13.33 -13.57 -9.18
N GLN A 304 13.86 -13.54 -10.42
CA GLN A 304 15.29 -13.47 -10.66
C GLN A 304 15.89 -12.18 -10.10
N ALA A 305 15.29 -11.03 -10.37
CA ALA A 305 15.74 -9.74 -9.86
C ALA A 305 15.79 -9.72 -8.32
N LEU A 306 14.77 -10.29 -7.65
CA LEU A 306 14.74 -10.43 -6.19
C LEU A 306 15.86 -11.33 -5.68
N ALA A 307 16.13 -12.46 -6.32
CA ALA A 307 17.22 -13.35 -5.95
C ALA A 307 18.60 -12.68 -6.07
N GLU A 308 18.74 -11.75 -7.01
CA GLU A 308 19.95 -10.96 -7.24
C GLU A 308 19.97 -9.65 -6.43
N GLY A 309 18.95 -9.36 -5.63
CA GLY A 309 18.83 -8.13 -4.84
C GLY A 309 18.67 -6.87 -5.70
N ARG A 310 18.22 -7.01 -6.96
CA ARG A 310 18.05 -5.90 -7.90
C ARG A 310 16.65 -5.29 -7.76
N ILE A 311 16.62 -3.98 -7.58
CA ILE A 311 15.41 -3.15 -7.54
C ILE A 311 15.58 -2.04 -8.57
N GLU A 312 14.49 -1.59 -9.18
CA GLU A 312 14.52 -0.56 -10.21
C GLU A 312 15.06 0.76 -9.68
N ASP A 313 15.88 1.42 -10.48
CA ASP A 313 16.29 2.80 -10.28
C ASP A 313 15.13 3.75 -10.56
N ARG A 314 14.99 4.78 -9.78
CA ARG A 314 14.03 5.86 -10.00
C ARG A 314 14.78 7.18 -10.17
N HIS A 315 14.64 7.75 -11.36
CA HIS A 315 15.32 8.98 -11.72
C HIS A 315 14.39 10.19 -11.58
N THR A 316 14.91 11.24 -10.99
CA THR A 316 14.19 12.52 -10.88
C THR A 316 13.94 13.12 -12.27
N PRO A 317 12.73 13.63 -12.54
CA PRO A 317 12.45 14.32 -13.80
C PRO A 317 13.45 15.44 -14.05
N ARG A 318 14.05 15.46 -15.24
CA ARG A 318 15.00 16.51 -15.63
C ARG A 318 14.24 17.74 -16.13
N ALA A 319 14.62 18.91 -15.63
CA ALA A 319 14.05 20.21 -16.02
C ALA A 319 12.49 20.23 -16.11
N PRO A 320 11.77 19.89 -15.03
CA PRO A 320 10.31 19.85 -15.03
C PRO A 320 9.75 21.28 -14.96
N LEU A 321 9.83 22.01 -16.07
CA LEU A 321 9.48 23.45 -16.15
C LEU A 321 8.02 23.71 -15.79
N ASP A 322 7.11 22.81 -16.12
CA ASP A 322 5.70 22.90 -15.75
C ASP A 322 5.49 22.92 -14.22
N VAL A 323 6.23 22.11 -13.49
CA VAL A 323 6.19 22.11 -12.01
C VAL A 323 6.83 23.40 -11.45
N LEU A 324 7.91 23.85 -12.07
CA LEU A 324 8.55 25.11 -11.68
C LEU A 324 7.61 26.30 -11.85
N VAL A 325 6.94 26.41 -13.04
CA VAL A 325 5.95 27.48 -13.29
C VAL A 325 4.82 27.43 -12.28
N GLN A 326 4.27 26.22 -11.99
CA GLN A 326 3.24 26.06 -10.98
C GLN A 326 3.73 26.54 -9.59
N HIS A 327 4.99 26.24 -9.25
CA HIS A 327 5.57 26.66 -7.98
C HIS A 327 5.77 28.19 -7.91
N LEU A 328 6.20 28.83 -9.00
CA LEU A 328 6.32 30.29 -9.08
C LEU A 328 4.96 30.99 -8.89
N VAL A 329 3.90 30.46 -9.52
CA VAL A 329 2.52 30.96 -9.28
C VAL A 329 2.15 30.79 -7.81
N THR A 330 2.47 29.66 -7.20
CA THR A 330 2.23 29.41 -5.76
C THR A 330 2.94 30.43 -4.88
N ILE A 331 4.19 30.79 -5.21
CA ILE A 331 4.95 31.80 -4.49
C ILE A 331 4.31 33.19 -4.67
N ALA A 332 3.95 33.55 -5.90
CA ALA A 332 3.34 34.84 -6.20
C ALA A 332 2.01 35.05 -5.45
N LEU A 333 1.20 33.99 -5.33
CA LEU A 333 -0.05 34.01 -4.54
C LEU A 333 0.20 34.09 -3.03
N GLY A 334 1.32 33.55 -2.55
CA GLY A 334 1.65 33.43 -1.13
C GLY A 334 2.53 34.56 -0.61
N GLY A 335 2.40 35.81 -1.10
CA GLY A 335 3.12 36.97 -0.60
C GLY A 335 4.12 37.58 -1.58
N GLY A 336 4.16 37.06 -2.81
CA GLY A 336 4.95 37.64 -3.91
C GLY A 336 6.39 37.12 -3.99
N LEU A 337 7.02 37.45 -5.12
CA LEU A 337 8.45 37.29 -5.33
C LEU A 337 9.09 38.63 -4.92
N VAL A 338 9.95 38.61 -3.92
CA VAL A 338 10.81 39.72 -3.59
C VAL A 338 12.00 39.68 -4.56
N PRO A 339 12.32 40.77 -5.28
CA PRO A 339 13.45 40.80 -6.21
C PRO A 339 14.80 40.59 -5.54
#